data_fd6ea940fa0103fccacebc4c9d016833
#
_entry.id   fd6ea940fa0103fccacebc4c9d016833
#
_cell.length_a   1.000
_cell.length_b   1.000
_cell.length_c   1.000
_cell.angle_alpha   90.00
_cell.angle_beta   90.00
_cell.angle_gamma   90.00
#
_symmetry.space_group_name_H-M   'P 1'
#
loop_
_entity.id
_entity.type
_entity.pdbx_description
1 polymer ?
#
loop_
_entity_poly.entity_id
_entity_poly.type
_entity_poly.pdbx_seq_one_letter_code
_entity_poly.pdbx_strand_id
1 'polypeptide(L)'
;MEKKIRVHSGTLDSRVTQREIEHGKLARKIAAEGMVLLKNDGLLPLDASMPVALLGSGAVKTVKGGTGSGDVNSRESISIFQGMKEIGAVLVSSGWLEEYGKCYDAARNEWKKKIL
;
A
#
# COMPACT_ATOMS: atom_id res chain seq x y z
N MET A 1 -30.05 21.55 -28.04
CA MET A 1 -29.09 21.85 -26.96
C MET A 1 -28.05 20.76 -26.95
N GLU A 2 -26.86 21.04 -27.40
CA GLU A 2 -25.77 20.06 -27.42
C GLU A 2 -25.30 19.79 -25.99
N LYS A 3 -25.35 18.51 -25.59
CA LYS A 3 -24.95 18.09 -24.24
C LYS A 3 -23.43 18.22 -24.15
N LYS A 4 -22.92 19.25 -23.48
CA LYS A 4 -21.48 19.39 -23.21
C LYS A 4 -21.02 18.19 -22.39
N ILE A 5 -20.32 17.28 -23.03
CA ILE A 5 -19.65 16.17 -22.35
C ILE A 5 -18.46 16.77 -21.61
N ARG A 6 -18.47 16.67 -20.27
CA ARG A 6 -17.29 17.03 -19.47
C ARG A 6 -16.21 16.01 -19.75
N VAL A 7 -15.17 16.42 -20.45
CA VAL A 7 -13.98 15.61 -20.63
C VAL A 7 -13.17 15.71 -19.33
N HIS A 8 -13.20 14.65 -18.54
CA HIS A 8 -12.29 14.54 -17.40
C HIS A 8 -10.90 14.20 -17.92
N SER A 9 -9.87 14.73 -17.27
CA SER A 9 -8.46 14.52 -17.63
C SER A 9 -7.95 13.08 -17.38
N GLY A 10 -8.82 12.19 -16.93
CA GLY A 10 -8.52 10.77 -16.74
C GLY A 10 -8.67 9.97 -18.04
N THR A 11 -7.89 8.91 -18.18
CA THR A 11 -8.08 7.92 -19.22
C THR A 11 -9.18 6.92 -18.84
N LEU A 12 -10.01 6.55 -19.82
CA LEU A 12 -10.97 5.44 -19.68
C LEU A 12 -10.32 4.07 -19.95
N ASP A 13 -9.07 4.07 -20.37
CA ASP A 13 -8.31 2.85 -20.65
C ASP A 13 -7.85 2.21 -19.34
N SER A 14 -8.25 0.96 -19.11
CA SER A 14 -7.87 0.18 -17.93
C SER A 14 -6.46 -0.39 -17.99
N ARG A 15 -5.80 -0.32 -19.15
CA ARG A 15 -4.42 -0.80 -19.31
C ARG A 15 -3.43 0.04 -18.51
N VAL A 16 -2.44 -0.60 -17.94
CA VAL A 16 -1.33 0.10 -17.30
C VAL A 16 -0.49 0.77 -18.38
N THR A 17 -0.36 2.08 -18.31
CA THR A 17 0.44 2.85 -19.27
C THR A 17 1.90 2.95 -18.82
N GLN A 18 2.80 3.16 -19.77
CA GLN A 18 4.22 3.40 -19.47
C GLN A 18 4.40 4.59 -18.51
N ARG A 19 3.59 5.64 -18.68
CA ARG A 19 3.56 6.79 -17.78
C ARG A 19 3.22 6.41 -16.34
N GLU A 20 2.22 5.53 -16.12
CA GLU A 20 1.88 5.07 -14.77
C GLU A 20 3.04 4.32 -14.11
N ILE A 21 3.73 3.47 -14.88
CA ILE A 21 4.90 2.75 -14.40
C ILE A 21 6.03 3.71 -13.99
N GLU A 22 6.32 4.68 -14.81
CA GLU A 22 7.36 5.69 -14.56
C GLU A 22 7.01 6.58 -13.37
N HIS A 23 5.74 7.02 -13.28
CA HIS A 23 5.27 7.81 -12.16
C HIS A 23 5.29 7.02 -10.85
N GLY A 24 4.98 5.72 -10.87
CA GLY A 24 5.10 4.85 -9.70
C GLY A 24 6.54 4.76 -9.20
N LYS A 25 7.51 4.58 -10.09
CA LYS A 25 8.94 4.58 -9.73
C LYS A 25 9.39 5.94 -9.18
N LEU A 26 8.95 7.03 -9.81
CA LEU A 26 9.28 8.37 -9.36
C LEU A 26 8.67 8.67 -7.99
N ALA A 27 7.41 8.30 -7.76
CA ALA A 27 6.74 8.48 -6.47
C ALA A 27 7.48 7.73 -5.34
N ARG A 28 7.92 6.49 -5.59
CA ARG A 28 8.72 5.72 -4.64
C ARG A 28 10.04 6.43 -4.30
N LYS A 29 10.74 6.95 -5.30
CA LYS A 29 11.99 7.70 -5.11
C LYS A 29 11.76 8.96 -4.29
N ILE A 30 10.76 9.77 -4.65
CA ILE A 30 10.41 11.00 -3.94
C ILE A 30 10.01 10.70 -2.49
N ALA A 31 9.25 9.63 -2.24
CA ALA A 31 8.88 9.23 -0.89
C ALA A 31 10.10 8.92 -0.02
N ALA A 32 11.10 8.22 -0.57
CA ALA A 32 12.33 7.93 0.14
C ALA A 32 13.16 9.20 0.42
N GLU A 33 13.27 10.09 -0.56
CA GLU A 33 14.00 11.36 -0.43
C GLU A 33 13.31 12.37 0.50
N GLY A 34 11.98 12.26 0.64
CA GLY A 34 11.18 13.12 1.51
C GLY A 34 11.18 12.70 2.99
N MET A 35 11.71 11.53 3.34
CA MET A 35 11.77 11.08 4.72
C MET A 35 12.89 11.77 5.49
N VAL A 36 12.56 12.27 6.68
CA VAL A 36 13.52 12.90 7.59
C VAL A 36 13.63 12.06 8.86
N LEU A 37 14.83 11.57 9.14
CA LEU A 37 15.11 10.81 10.36
C LEU A 37 15.42 11.79 11.50
N LEU A 38 14.45 12.01 12.38
CA LEU A 38 14.57 13.00 13.47
C LEU A 38 15.42 12.51 14.64
N LYS A 39 15.44 11.21 14.89
CA LYS A 39 16.23 10.58 15.96
C LYS A 39 16.64 9.18 15.55
N ASN A 40 17.88 8.82 15.83
CA ASN A 40 18.41 7.47 15.61
C ASN A 40 19.46 7.17 16.69
N ASP A 41 19.24 6.11 17.44
CA ASP A 41 20.16 5.66 18.48
C ASP A 41 21.15 4.59 17.92
N GLY A 42 21.40 4.61 16.62
CA GLY A 42 22.31 3.69 15.93
C GLY A 42 21.64 2.40 15.42
N LEU A 43 20.31 2.26 15.56
CA LEU A 43 19.59 1.11 15.04
C LEU A 43 19.43 1.14 13.51
N LEU A 44 19.27 2.31 12.93
CA LEU A 44 19.13 2.49 11.49
C LEU A 44 20.45 2.95 10.85
N PRO A 45 20.79 2.47 9.66
CA PRO A 45 20.04 1.49 8.86
C PRO A 45 20.06 0.09 9.47
N LEU A 46 18.96 -0.66 9.31
CA LEU A 46 18.91 -2.05 9.75
C LEU A 46 19.89 -2.89 8.94
N ASP A 47 20.58 -3.80 9.60
CA ASP A 47 21.31 -4.86 8.92
C ASP A 47 20.31 -5.78 8.20
N ALA A 48 20.61 -6.15 6.95
CA ALA A 48 19.74 -6.99 6.14
C ALA A 48 19.49 -8.38 6.74
N SER A 49 20.40 -8.87 7.59
CA SER A 49 20.27 -10.14 8.29
C SER A 49 19.48 -10.05 9.61
N MET A 50 19.21 -8.83 10.09
CA MET A 50 18.50 -8.61 11.36
C MET A 50 17.06 -9.09 11.26
N PRO A 51 16.62 -10.00 12.16
CA PRO A 51 15.24 -10.42 12.20
C PRO A 51 14.31 -9.29 12.67
N VAL A 52 13.24 -9.06 11.92
CA VAL A 52 12.25 -8.01 12.19
C VAL A 52 10.91 -8.65 12.52
N ALA A 53 10.32 -8.27 13.63
CA ALA A 53 8.94 -8.63 13.97
C ALA A 53 8.00 -7.50 13.58
N LEU A 54 6.99 -7.81 12.78
CA LEU A 54 5.90 -6.88 12.45
C LEU A 54 4.70 -7.18 13.32
N LEU A 55 4.17 -6.15 13.97
CA LEU A 55 3.04 -6.27 14.89
C LEU A 55 1.90 -5.33 14.46
N GLY A 56 0.68 -5.76 14.74
CA GLY A 56 -0.52 -4.97 14.47
C GLY A 56 -1.10 -5.16 13.06
N SER A 57 -2.41 -4.97 12.96
CA SER A 57 -3.17 -5.13 11.72
C SER A 57 -2.71 -4.18 10.61
N GLY A 58 -2.21 -3.00 10.95
CA GLY A 58 -1.70 -2.02 10.01
C GLY A 58 -0.49 -2.50 9.21
N ALA A 59 0.24 -3.50 9.71
CA ALA A 59 1.34 -4.10 8.94
C ALA A 59 0.84 -4.76 7.64
N VAL A 60 -0.32 -5.43 7.68
CA VAL A 60 -0.93 -6.11 6.51
C VAL A 60 -1.97 -5.24 5.82
N LYS A 61 -2.77 -4.51 6.59
CA LYS A 61 -3.82 -3.61 6.10
C LYS A 61 -3.40 -2.16 6.31
N THR A 62 -2.29 -1.80 5.69
CA THR A 62 -1.73 -0.45 5.78
C THR A 62 -2.70 0.56 5.18
N VAL A 63 -3.07 1.56 5.99
CA VAL A 63 -3.96 2.64 5.56
C VAL A 63 -3.15 3.64 4.76
N LYS A 64 -3.51 3.84 3.51
CA LYS A 64 -2.84 4.76 2.57
C LYS A 64 -3.44 6.16 2.50
N GLY A 65 -4.64 6.33 3.04
CA GLY A 65 -5.37 7.60 2.98
C GLY A 65 -6.57 7.58 3.92
N GLY A 66 -7.25 8.71 4.02
CA GLY A 66 -8.48 8.84 4.79
C GLY A 66 -9.68 8.17 4.12
N THR A 67 -10.80 8.09 4.86
CA THR A 67 -12.09 7.67 4.33
C THR A 67 -12.81 8.83 3.60
N GLY A 68 -13.81 8.51 2.80
CA GLY A 68 -14.54 9.51 2.03
C GLY A 68 -13.74 10.00 0.82
N SER A 69 -13.62 11.30 0.63
CA SER A 69 -12.91 11.89 -0.52
C SER A 69 -11.40 11.57 -0.55
N GLY A 70 -10.83 11.18 0.58
CA GLY A 70 -9.44 10.72 0.68
C GLY A 70 -9.23 9.25 0.32
N ASP A 71 -10.30 8.47 0.14
CA ASP A 71 -10.23 7.07 -0.26
C ASP A 71 -10.15 6.95 -1.78
N VAL A 72 -8.96 7.16 -2.29
CA VAL A 72 -8.68 7.09 -3.73
C VAL A 72 -8.48 5.65 -4.17
N ASN A 73 -9.16 5.26 -5.23
CA ASN A 73 -8.93 3.98 -5.89
C ASN A 73 -7.52 3.94 -6.48
N SER A 74 -6.69 3.06 -5.96
CA SER A 74 -5.36 2.78 -6.50
C SER A 74 -5.39 1.43 -7.21
N ARG A 75 -4.61 1.28 -8.27
CA ARG A 75 -4.43 -0.03 -8.92
C ARG A 75 -3.78 -1.02 -7.96
N GLU A 76 -2.81 -0.54 -7.24
CA GLU A 76 -2.02 -1.33 -6.32
C GLU A 76 -1.82 -0.57 -5.00
N SER A 77 -1.78 -1.30 -3.93
CA SER A 77 -1.46 -0.78 -2.60
C SER A 77 -0.57 -1.80 -1.90
N ILE A 78 0.67 -1.41 -1.69
CA ILE A 78 1.66 -2.26 -1.02
C ILE A 78 1.57 -2.02 0.48
N SER A 79 1.36 -3.10 1.25
CA SER A 79 1.39 -3.04 2.71
C SER A 79 2.84 -3.00 3.23
N ILE A 80 3.02 -2.59 4.49
CA ILE A 80 4.34 -2.64 5.16
C ILE A 80 4.88 -4.07 5.13
N PHE A 81 4.04 -5.07 5.43
CA PHE A 81 4.41 -6.48 5.38
C PHE A 81 4.91 -6.91 3.99
N GLN A 82 4.17 -6.53 2.95
CA GLN A 82 4.56 -6.85 1.57
C GLN A 82 5.87 -6.15 1.19
N GLY A 83 6.01 -4.86 1.48
CA GLY A 83 7.22 -4.10 1.19
C GLY A 83 8.45 -4.68 1.87
N MET A 84 8.33 -5.13 3.13
CA MET A 84 9.42 -5.78 3.85
C MET A 84 9.80 -7.13 3.24
N LYS A 85 8.81 -7.92 2.78
CA LYS A 85 9.09 -9.17 2.05
C LYS A 85 9.81 -8.91 0.73
N GLU A 86 9.40 -7.90 -0.03
CA GLU A 86 9.99 -7.55 -1.33
C GLU A 86 11.45 -7.12 -1.23
N ILE A 87 11.84 -6.46 -0.15
CA ILE A 87 13.26 -6.11 0.09
C ILE A 87 14.09 -7.25 0.69
N GLY A 88 13.47 -8.42 0.92
CA GLY A 88 14.16 -9.59 1.47
C GLY A 88 14.41 -9.54 2.97
N ALA A 89 13.66 -8.72 3.73
CA ALA A 89 13.82 -8.66 5.18
C ALA A 89 13.50 -10.01 5.84
N VAL A 90 14.28 -10.37 6.85
CA VAL A 90 14.06 -11.56 7.66
C VAL A 90 12.91 -11.29 8.63
N LEU A 91 11.70 -11.75 8.27
CA LEU A 91 10.50 -11.55 9.07
C LEU A 91 10.30 -12.73 10.03
N VAL A 92 10.21 -12.41 11.32
CA VAL A 92 9.85 -13.38 12.36
C VAL A 92 8.39 -13.17 12.77
N SER A 93 7.71 -14.27 13.17
CA SER A 93 6.30 -14.23 13.61
C SER A 93 5.33 -13.73 12.54
N SER A 94 5.59 -14.01 11.25
CA SER A 94 4.75 -13.54 10.15
C SER A 94 3.45 -14.34 9.93
N GLY A 95 3.41 -15.59 10.40
CA GLY A 95 2.29 -16.50 10.15
C GLY A 95 0.92 -15.95 10.61
N TRP A 96 0.86 -15.32 11.78
CA TRP A 96 -0.38 -14.71 12.28
C TRP A 96 -0.84 -13.52 11.44
N LEU A 97 0.09 -12.75 10.87
CA LEU A 97 -0.23 -11.63 9.99
C LEU A 97 -0.86 -12.09 8.69
N GLU A 98 -0.35 -13.18 8.11
CA GLU A 98 -0.90 -13.79 6.90
C GLU A 98 -2.29 -14.33 7.15
N GLU A 99 -2.49 -15.03 8.28
CA GLU A 99 -3.80 -15.54 8.66
C GLU A 99 -4.80 -14.41 8.95
N TYR A 100 -4.37 -13.39 9.69
CA TYR A 100 -5.18 -12.19 9.91
C TYR A 100 -5.61 -11.55 8.57
N GLY A 101 -4.70 -11.44 7.61
CA GLY A 101 -5.01 -10.89 6.29
C GLY A 101 -6.12 -11.66 5.59
N LYS A 102 -6.03 -13.00 5.59
CA LYS A 102 -7.05 -13.88 5.01
C LYS A 102 -8.41 -13.73 5.69
N CYS A 103 -8.44 -13.78 7.02
CA CYS A 103 -9.66 -13.61 7.81
C CYS A 103 -10.32 -12.24 7.57
N TYR A 104 -9.52 -11.18 7.53
CA TYR A 104 -10.01 -9.83 7.26
C TYR A 104 -10.66 -9.73 5.86
N ASP A 105 -10.00 -10.26 4.84
CA ASP A 105 -10.52 -10.20 3.47
C ASP A 105 -11.77 -11.05 3.30
N ALA A 106 -11.84 -12.22 3.95
CA ALA A 106 -13.03 -13.06 3.96
C ALA A 106 -14.22 -12.33 4.60
N ALA A 107 -14.03 -11.75 5.79
CA ALA A 107 -15.06 -11.00 6.48
C ALA A 107 -15.53 -9.77 5.68
N ARG A 108 -14.60 -9.02 5.09
CA ARG A 108 -14.92 -7.86 4.25
C ARG A 108 -15.72 -8.25 3.01
N ASN A 109 -15.37 -9.36 2.36
CA ASN A 109 -16.07 -9.84 1.18
C ASN A 109 -17.48 -10.33 1.53
N GLU A 110 -17.66 -10.99 2.67
CA GLU A 110 -18.97 -11.38 3.16
C GLU A 110 -19.85 -10.17 3.47
N TRP A 111 -19.27 -9.17 4.14
CA TRP A 111 -20.00 -7.92 4.41
C TRP A 111 -20.43 -7.20 3.13
N LYS A 112 -19.55 -7.11 2.13
CA LYS A 112 -19.90 -6.51 0.83
C LYS A 112 -21.08 -7.21 0.16
N LYS A 113 -21.15 -8.55 0.22
CA LYS A 113 -22.27 -9.32 -0.35
C LYS A 113 -23.61 -9.04 0.34
N LYS A 114 -23.58 -8.54 1.58
CA LYS A 114 -24.80 -8.22 2.34
C LYS A 114 -25.36 -6.83 2.05
N ILE A 115 -24.55 -5.94 1.49
CA ILE A 115 -24.92 -4.53 1.24
C ILE A 115 -25.02 -4.19 -0.25
N LEU A 116 -24.59 -5.06 -1.14
CA LEU A 116 -24.76 -4.96 -2.60
C LEU A 116 -25.77 -5.95 -3.10
#